data_88d5fea33fc1e3ac3d497e00e0fe8746
#
_entry.id   88d5fea33fc1e3ac3d497e00e0fe8746
#
_cell.length_a   1.000
_cell.length_b   1.000
_cell.length_c   1.000
_cell.angle_alpha   90.00
_cell.angle_beta   90.00
_cell.angle_gamma   90.00
#
_symmetry.space_group_name_H-M   'P 1'
#
loop_
_entity.id
_entity.type
_entity.pdbx_description
1 polymer ?
#
loop_
_entity_poly.entity_id
_entity_poly.type
_entity_poly.pdbx_seq_one_letter_code
_entity_poly.pdbx_strand_id
1 'polypeptide(L)'
;MPFPDITPRLRDRMPALRGRLIANEPLAPFTWLRVGGPAEVLFTPADADDLAYFLEHLPGDIPVMAIGLASNMIIRDGGVPGVVIRFAPKAFGGIAVEDGHRIRAGAFAADRRVAIAAAEAGIGGLEFLYGIPGSIGGALRMNAGTRSNTNPEIEGEIRERFVEAKAVTRSGEIVRLGPEDMNFVYRGSGVAPDTIFVEALLQGFPRPPEEVHAINARVQEHRERDQEIKVRTAGSTFKNPPGHSA
;
A
#
# COMPACT_ATOMS: atom_id res chain seq x y z
N MET A 1 -5.72 21.57 17.73
CA MET A 1 -4.48 22.06 18.38
C MET A 1 -3.36 21.13 17.96
N PRO A 2 -2.10 21.60 17.79
CA PRO A 2 -0.98 20.73 17.47
C PRO A 2 -0.71 19.75 18.63
N PHE A 3 -0.16 18.59 18.30
CA PHE A 3 0.30 17.62 19.28
C PHE A 3 1.58 18.14 19.98
N PRO A 4 1.88 17.68 21.21
CA PRO A 4 3.20 17.90 21.80
C PRO A 4 4.30 17.33 20.91
N ASP A 5 5.42 18.06 20.77
CA ASP A 5 6.57 17.54 20.00
C ASP A 5 7.35 16.51 20.82
N ILE A 6 7.21 15.24 20.44
CA ILE A 6 7.93 14.11 21.05
C ILE A 6 9.18 13.71 20.24
N THR A 7 9.48 14.38 19.12
CA THR A 7 10.60 13.97 18.24
C THR A 7 11.98 14.10 18.92
N PRO A 8 12.28 15.06 19.80
CA PRO A 8 13.54 15.10 20.52
C PRO A 8 13.74 13.85 21.38
N ARG A 9 12.72 13.49 22.18
CA ARG A 9 12.75 12.27 23.02
C ARG A 9 12.95 10.99 22.21
N LEU A 10 12.32 10.90 21.02
CA LEU A 10 12.50 9.74 20.15
C LEU A 10 13.92 9.69 19.57
N ARG A 11 14.49 10.84 19.18
CA ARG A 11 15.87 10.92 18.67
C ARG A 11 16.90 10.53 19.73
N ASP A 12 16.74 11.02 20.95
CA ASP A 12 17.64 10.68 22.07
C ASP A 12 17.62 9.18 22.36
N ARG A 13 16.45 8.53 22.22
CA ARG A 13 16.29 7.10 22.40
C ARG A 13 16.86 6.27 21.25
N MET A 14 16.94 6.83 20.05
CA MET A 14 17.31 6.17 18.81
C MET A 14 18.47 6.87 18.09
N PRO A 15 19.69 6.89 18.70
CA PRO A 15 20.83 7.64 18.14
C PRO A 15 21.29 7.11 16.77
N ALA A 16 20.99 5.86 16.42
CA ALA A 16 21.35 5.25 15.13
C ALA A 16 20.27 5.43 14.04
N LEU A 17 19.17 6.12 14.34
CA LEU A 17 18.08 6.35 13.38
C LEU A 17 18.57 7.21 12.21
N ARG A 18 18.38 6.68 10.98
CA ARG A 18 18.80 7.35 9.72
C ARG A 18 17.64 8.08 9.06
N GLY A 19 16.41 7.63 9.29
CA GLY A 19 15.20 8.20 8.74
C GLY A 19 14.86 9.57 9.32
N ARG A 20 13.86 10.18 8.72
CA ARG A 20 13.41 11.53 9.08
C ARG A 20 12.19 11.48 9.99
N LEU A 21 12.26 12.17 11.14
CA LEU A 21 11.15 12.45 12.03
C LEU A 21 10.74 13.92 11.90
N ILE A 22 9.44 14.16 11.72
CA ILE A 22 8.87 15.52 11.65
C ILE A 22 7.67 15.56 12.59
N ALA A 23 7.67 16.51 13.55
CA ALA A 23 6.53 16.75 14.41
C ALA A 23 5.45 17.54 13.68
N ASN A 24 4.19 17.20 13.96
CA ASN A 24 3.01 17.93 13.50
C ASN A 24 2.96 18.16 11.97
N GLU A 25 3.47 17.20 11.19
CA GLU A 25 3.47 17.32 9.72
C GLU A 25 2.03 17.20 9.17
N PRO A 26 1.56 18.20 8.41
CA PRO A 26 0.25 18.13 7.78
C PRO A 26 0.12 16.95 6.84
N LEU A 27 -0.92 16.11 6.99
CA LEU A 27 -1.14 14.92 6.17
C LEU A 27 -1.92 15.20 4.88
N ALA A 28 -2.66 16.31 4.79
CA ALA A 28 -3.42 16.67 3.60
C ALA A 28 -2.60 16.61 2.28
N PRO A 29 -1.33 17.07 2.21
CA PRO A 29 -0.52 16.96 0.99
C PRO A 29 -0.24 15.53 0.54
N PHE A 30 -0.35 14.57 1.45
CA PHE A 30 -0.03 13.15 1.21
C PHE A 30 -1.26 12.28 0.97
N THR A 31 -2.48 12.80 1.20
CA THR A 31 -3.72 12.07 0.97
C THR A 31 -4.27 12.33 -0.44
N TRP A 32 -4.98 11.34 -1.00
CA TRP A 32 -5.64 11.49 -2.28
C TRP A 32 -6.67 12.64 -2.27
N LEU A 33 -7.50 12.70 -1.23
CA LEU A 33 -8.54 13.72 -1.11
C LEU A 33 -8.01 15.12 -0.74
N ARG A 34 -6.71 15.24 -0.39
CA ARG A 34 -6.07 16.50 0.05
C ARG A 34 -6.71 17.09 1.29
N VAL A 35 -7.23 16.24 2.15
CA VAL A 35 -7.73 16.59 3.48
C VAL A 35 -6.99 15.81 4.54
N GLY A 36 -6.96 16.33 5.77
CA GLY A 36 -6.37 15.68 6.93
C GLY A 36 -5.51 16.63 7.77
N GLY A 37 -5.68 16.52 9.08
CA GLY A 37 -4.84 17.22 10.06
C GLY A 37 -3.43 16.62 10.15
N PRO A 38 -2.62 17.06 11.12
CA PRO A 38 -1.24 16.66 11.24
C PRO A 38 -1.06 15.22 11.75
N ALA A 39 0.03 14.56 11.36
CA ALA A 39 0.59 13.48 12.14
C ALA A 39 1.25 14.04 13.40
N GLU A 40 1.07 13.44 14.58
CA GLU A 40 1.86 13.82 15.77
C GLU A 40 3.35 13.69 15.44
N VAL A 41 3.77 12.55 14.86
CA VAL A 41 5.09 12.38 14.24
C VAL A 41 4.92 11.74 12.88
N LEU A 42 5.48 12.33 11.84
CA LEU A 42 5.68 11.67 10.55
C LEU A 42 7.08 11.06 10.53
N PHE A 43 7.16 9.74 10.35
CA PHE A 43 8.41 9.02 10.15
C PHE A 43 8.57 8.56 8.72
N THR A 44 9.72 8.88 8.12
CA THR A 44 10.11 8.39 6.80
C THR A 44 11.41 7.59 6.95
N PRO A 45 11.34 6.25 6.99
CA PRO A 45 12.51 5.38 7.13
C PRO A 45 13.41 5.45 5.90
N ALA A 46 14.71 5.29 6.11
CA ALA A 46 15.71 5.23 5.05
C ALA A 46 15.61 3.91 4.25
N ASP A 47 15.37 2.81 4.94
CA ASP A 47 15.19 1.45 4.41
C ASP A 47 14.48 0.54 5.43
N ALA A 48 14.38 -0.75 5.13
CA ALA A 48 13.70 -1.72 6.00
C ALA A 48 14.42 -1.92 7.34
N ASP A 49 15.74 -1.87 7.37
CA ASP A 49 16.52 -2.05 8.61
C ASP A 49 16.34 -0.83 9.53
N ASP A 50 16.27 0.36 8.96
CA ASP A 50 15.99 1.60 9.70
C ASP A 50 14.56 1.61 10.27
N LEU A 51 13.60 1.06 9.51
CA LEU A 51 12.24 0.85 10.00
C LEU A 51 12.21 -0.16 11.15
N ALA A 52 12.94 -1.27 11.02
CA ALA A 52 13.06 -2.30 12.04
C ALA A 52 13.64 -1.72 13.34
N TYR A 53 14.78 -1.02 13.22
CA TYR A 53 15.40 -0.32 14.34
C TYR A 53 14.45 0.67 15.02
N PHE A 54 13.72 1.45 14.22
CA PHE A 54 12.74 2.41 14.77
C PHE A 54 11.64 1.71 15.57
N LEU A 55 11.03 0.66 15.01
CA LEU A 55 9.92 -0.05 15.67
C LEU A 55 10.37 -0.80 16.93
N GLU A 56 11.57 -1.40 16.92
CA GLU A 56 12.16 -2.05 18.08
C GLU A 56 12.32 -1.09 19.28
N HIS A 57 12.74 0.15 19.01
CA HIS A 57 13.04 1.14 20.05
C HIS A 57 11.87 2.07 20.38
N LEU A 58 10.78 2.04 19.58
CA LEU A 58 9.61 2.87 19.82
C LEU A 58 8.84 2.38 21.05
N PRO A 59 8.54 3.25 22.04
CA PRO A 59 7.72 2.87 23.19
C PRO A 59 6.41 2.19 22.78
N GLY A 60 6.04 1.12 23.50
CA GLY A 60 4.89 0.27 23.15
C GLY A 60 3.54 0.96 23.23
N ASP A 61 3.45 2.04 24.01
CA ASP A 61 2.26 2.87 24.18
C ASP A 61 2.04 3.89 23.04
N ILE A 62 3.04 4.09 22.18
CA ILE A 62 2.92 4.98 21.01
C ILE A 62 2.36 4.17 19.82
N PRO A 63 1.15 4.51 19.33
CA PRO A 63 0.55 3.84 18.19
C PRO A 63 1.30 4.14 16.90
N VAL A 64 1.24 3.20 15.96
CA VAL A 64 1.82 3.34 14.61
C VAL A 64 0.77 3.14 13.54
N MET A 65 0.86 3.90 12.47
CA MET A 65 0.02 3.76 11.28
C MET A 65 0.84 3.96 10.02
N ALA A 66 0.91 2.94 9.15
CA ALA A 66 1.53 3.10 7.84
C ALA A 66 0.54 3.69 6.84
N ILE A 67 1.01 4.64 6.01
CA ILE A 67 0.26 5.18 4.89
C ILE A 67 1.03 4.97 3.58
N GLY A 68 0.31 4.48 2.56
CA GLY A 68 0.81 4.42 1.18
C GLY A 68 0.47 5.71 0.42
N LEU A 69 -0.17 5.55 -0.75
CA LEU A 69 -0.69 6.69 -1.52
C LEU A 69 -1.98 7.30 -0.91
N ALA A 70 -2.45 6.75 0.20
CA ALA A 70 -3.61 7.20 0.98
C ALA A 70 -4.88 7.46 0.12
N SER A 71 -5.10 6.60 -0.88
CA SER A 71 -6.25 6.68 -1.79
C SER A 71 -7.55 6.13 -1.19
N ASN A 72 -7.45 5.35 -0.11
CA ASN A 72 -8.59 4.73 0.59
C ASN A 72 -8.68 5.20 2.04
N MET A 73 -8.32 6.46 2.31
CA MET A 73 -8.26 7.01 3.66
C MET A 73 -8.85 8.41 3.71
N ILE A 74 -9.60 8.68 4.78
CA ILE A 74 -10.04 10.01 5.18
C ILE A 74 -9.47 10.30 6.56
N ILE A 75 -8.58 11.27 6.64
CA ILE A 75 -7.97 11.73 7.89
C ILE A 75 -8.70 12.98 8.34
N ARG A 76 -9.15 12.99 9.60
CA ARG A 76 -9.87 14.12 10.19
C ARG A 76 -8.92 15.28 10.51
N ASP A 77 -9.45 16.50 10.66
CA ASP A 77 -8.69 17.72 10.95
C ASP A 77 -7.92 17.65 12.29
N GLY A 78 -8.40 16.84 13.25
CA GLY A 78 -7.69 16.58 14.50
C GLY A 78 -6.35 15.83 14.33
N GLY A 79 -6.10 15.30 13.15
CA GLY A 79 -4.86 14.58 12.84
C GLY A 79 -4.81 13.16 13.36
N VAL A 80 -3.60 12.60 13.41
CA VAL A 80 -3.33 11.22 13.81
C VAL A 80 -2.33 11.22 14.96
N PRO A 81 -2.73 10.71 16.15
CA PRO A 81 -1.82 10.57 17.28
C PRO A 81 -0.81 9.45 17.03
N GLY A 82 0.34 9.54 17.68
CA GLY A 82 1.43 8.59 17.53
C GLY A 82 2.24 8.82 16.25
N VAL A 83 2.73 7.73 15.66
CA VAL A 83 3.63 7.80 14.50
C VAL A 83 2.93 7.36 13.23
N VAL A 84 2.88 8.27 12.26
CA VAL A 84 2.52 7.93 10.88
C VAL A 84 3.80 7.59 10.12
N ILE A 85 3.87 6.37 9.59
CA ILE A 85 5.00 5.89 8.78
C ILE A 85 4.65 6.08 7.31
N ARG A 86 5.47 6.86 6.58
CA ARG A 86 5.31 7.08 5.15
C ARG A 86 6.62 6.82 4.43
N PHE A 87 6.59 5.90 3.48
CA PHE A 87 7.76 5.50 2.74
C PHE A 87 8.18 6.52 1.67
N ALA A 88 9.49 6.62 1.45
CA ALA A 88 10.05 7.34 0.32
C ALA A 88 10.02 6.47 -0.95
N PRO A 89 9.59 6.99 -2.11
CA PRO A 89 9.56 6.23 -3.37
C PRO A 89 10.91 5.62 -3.74
N LYS A 90 12.01 6.33 -3.46
CA LYS A 90 13.38 5.87 -3.77
C LYS A 90 13.75 4.59 -3.03
N ALA A 91 13.31 4.44 -1.78
CA ALA A 91 13.67 3.30 -0.93
C ALA A 91 12.70 2.12 -1.06
N PHE A 92 11.40 2.41 -1.23
CA PHE A 92 10.34 1.39 -1.18
C PHE A 92 9.43 1.36 -2.41
N GLY A 93 9.79 2.04 -3.49
CA GLY A 93 8.99 2.09 -4.73
C GLY A 93 9.60 1.32 -5.89
N GLY A 94 10.63 0.49 -5.64
CA GLY A 94 11.28 -0.34 -6.66
C GLY A 94 10.33 -1.38 -7.24
N ILE A 95 10.51 -1.69 -8.53
CA ILE A 95 9.80 -2.77 -9.23
C ILE A 95 10.86 -3.55 -10.00
N ALA A 96 10.91 -4.86 -9.82
CA ALA A 96 11.81 -5.76 -10.52
C ALA A 96 11.04 -6.94 -11.08
N VAL A 97 11.31 -7.26 -12.35
CA VAL A 97 10.83 -8.49 -12.99
C VAL A 97 11.80 -9.60 -12.67
N GLU A 98 11.29 -10.74 -12.19
CA GLU A 98 12.04 -11.93 -11.87
C GLU A 98 11.66 -13.10 -12.80
N ASP A 99 12.50 -14.12 -12.87
CA ASP A 99 12.22 -15.33 -13.63
C ASP A 99 10.89 -15.99 -13.21
N GLY A 100 10.28 -16.73 -14.14
CA GLY A 100 9.02 -17.45 -13.88
C GLY A 100 7.80 -16.53 -13.83
N HIS A 101 7.81 -15.39 -14.54
CA HIS A 101 6.69 -14.44 -14.61
C HIS A 101 6.33 -13.84 -13.26
N ARG A 102 7.35 -13.46 -12.49
CA ARG A 102 7.19 -12.85 -11.17
C ARG A 102 7.59 -11.39 -11.17
N ILE A 103 6.94 -10.63 -10.32
CA ILE A 103 7.27 -9.22 -10.06
C ILE A 103 7.47 -9.01 -8.57
N ARG A 104 8.65 -8.52 -8.22
CA ARG A 104 8.96 -8.00 -6.90
C ARG A 104 8.71 -6.51 -6.88
N ALA A 105 7.90 -6.05 -5.95
CA ALA A 105 7.53 -4.64 -5.84
C ALA A 105 7.62 -4.16 -4.39
N GLY A 106 8.27 -3.03 -4.18
CA GLY A 106 8.30 -2.36 -2.90
C GLY A 106 6.91 -1.88 -2.47
N ALA A 107 6.65 -1.82 -1.19
CA ALA A 107 5.32 -1.50 -0.65
C ALA A 107 4.80 -0.11 -1.04
N PHE A 108 5.68 0.82 -1.45
CA PHE A 108 5.30 2.14 -1.96
C PHE A 108 5.22 2.21 -3.49
N ALA A 109 5.49 1.11 -4.20
CA ALA A 109 5.25 1.04 -5.64
C ALA A 109 3.77 1.24 -5.93
N ALA A 110 3.44 2.13 -6.87
CA ALA A 110 2.06 2.33 -7.28
C ALA A 110 1.54 1.09 -8.02
N ASP A 111 0.34 0.63 -7.68
CA ASP A 111 -0.28 -0.56 -8.26
C ASP A 111 -0.30 -0.49 -9.80
N ARG A 112 -0.68 0.67 -10.35
CA ARG A 112 -0.68 0.91 -11.79
C ARG A 112 0.70 0.75 -12.43
N ARG A 113 1.78 1.15 -11.76
CA ARG A 113 3.15 0.99 -12.29
C ARG A 113 3.58 -0.49 -12.32
N VAL A 114 3.11 -1.27 -11.35
CA VAL A 114 3.33 -2.72 -11.34
C VAL A 114 2.62 -3.38 -12.51
N ALA A 115 1.35 -3.00 -12.78
CA ALA A 115 0.61 -3.51 -13.94
C ALA A 115 1.26 -3.12 -15.28
N ILE A 116 1.84 -1.92 -15.39
CA ILE A 116 2.58 -1.50 -16.59
C ILE A 116 3.86 -2.35 -16.76
N ALA A 117 4.64 -2.51 -15.70
CA ALA A 117 5.86 -3.34 -15.75
C ALA A 117 5.55 -4.80 -16.08
N ALA A 118 4.41 -5.32 -15.59
CA ALA A 118 3.92 -6.64 -15.95
C ALA A 118 3.62 -6.75 -17.46
N ALA A 119 2.91 -5.77 -18.01
CA ALA A 119 2.58 -5.74 -19.43
C ALA A 119 3.82 -5.69 -20.31
N GLU A 120 4.79 -4.83 -20.00
CA GLU A 120 6.07 -4.71 -20.70
C GLU A 120 6.87 -6.03 -20.68
N ALA A 121 6.73 -6.80 -19.59
CA ALA A 121 7.41 -8.09 -19.41
C ALA A 121 6.61 -9.32 -19.93
N GLY A 122 5.45 -9.12 -20.53
CA GLY A 122 4.60 -10.23 -20.99
C GLY A 122 4.02 -11.07 -19.85
N ILE A 123 3.69 -10.43 -18.74
CA ILE A 123 3.15 -11.07 -17.53
C ILE A 123 1.68 -10.69 -17.38
N GLY A 124 0.80 -11.64 -17.65
CA GLY A 124 -0.65 -11.53 -17.43
C GLY A 124 -1.05 -11.85 -15.99
N GLY A 125 -2.29 -11.48 -15.62
CA GLY A 125 -2.90 -11.75 -14.32
C GLY A 125 -2.72 -10.64 -13.30
N LEU A 126 -2.01 -9.54 -13.65
CA LEU A 126 -1.80 -8.37 -12.79
C LEU A 126 -2.53 -7.12 -13.32
N GLU A 127 -3.33 -7.26 -14.36
CA GLU A 127 -4.02 -6.16 -15.05
C GLU A 127 -5.01 -5.42 -14.13
N PHE A 128 -5.64 -6.13 -13.19
CA PHE A 128 -6.57 -5.52 -12.23
C PHE A 128 -5.92 -4.40 -11.40
N LEU A 129 -4.60 -4.46 -11.17
CA LEU A 129 -3.84 -3.43 -10.46
C LEU A 129 -3.81 -2.10 -11.23
N TYR A 130 -3.96 -2.13 -12.56
CA TYR A 130 -3.95 -0.92 -13.38
C TYR A 130 -5.05 0.06 -13.00
N GLY A 131 -6.18 -0.47 -12.56
CA GLY A 131 -7.33 0.29 -12.11
C GLY A 131 -7.26 0.78 -10.66
N ILE A 132 -6.32 0.34 -9.84
CA ILE A 132 -6.29 0.66 -8.41
C ILE A 132 -5.37 1.86 -8.14
N PRO A 133 -5.88 2.98 -7.60
CA PRO A 133 -5.07 4.18 -7.33
C PRO A 133 -4.31 4.05 -6.00
N GLY A 134 -3.75 2.87 -5.74
CA GLY A 134 -3.09 2.51 -4.49
C GLY A 134 -1.59 2.25 -4.64
N SER A 135 -1.02 1.70 -3.59
CA SER A 135 0.33 1.16 -3.55
C SER A 135 0.29 -0.28 -3.05
N ILE A 136 1.28 -1.08 -3.42
CA ILE A 136 1.36 -2.51 -3.12
C ILE A 136 1.15 -2.81 -1.62
N GLY A 137 1.73 -2.05 -0.71
CA GLY A 137 1.49 -2.24 0.74
C GLY A 137 0.04 -2.03 1.14
N GLY A 138 -0.63 -1.03 0.54
CA GLY A 138 -2.07 -0.80 0.70
C GLY A 138 -2.91 -1.90 0.06
N ALA A 139 -2.51 -2.38 -1.12
CA ALA A 139 -3.17 -3.48 -1.81
C ALA A 139 -3.10 -4.78 -1.00
N LEU A 140 -1.96 -5.10 -0.39
CA LEU A 140 -1.83 -6.24 0.55
C LEU A 140 -2.74 -6.09 1.76
N ARG A 141 -2.73 -4.90 2.39
CA ARG A 141 -3.55 -4.64 3.59
C ARG A 141 -5.04 -4.82 3.32
N MET A 142 -5.48 -4.41 2.14
CA MET A 142 -6.89 -4.38 1.76
C MET A 142 -7.34 -5.59 0.93
N ASN A 143 -6.47 -6.57 0.65
CA ASN A 143 -6.74 -7.57 -0.39
C ASN A 143 -7.40 -6.89 -1.60
N ALA A 144 -6.69 -5.89 -2.15
CA ALA A 144 -7.23 -5.04 -3.18
C ALA A 144 -7.54 -5.83 -4.45
N GLY A 145 -8.60 -5.44 -5.12
CA GLY A 145 -9.03 -6.10 -6.34
C GLY A 145 -10.12 -5.34 -7.06
N THR A 146 -10.30 -5.70 -8.31
CA THR A 146 -11.35 -5.19 -9.20
C THR A 146 -12.35 -6.30 -9.48
N ARG A 147 -13.63 -5.95 -9.50
CA ARG A 147 -14.72 -6.83 -9.95
C ARG A 147 -15.47 -6.19 -11.08
N SER A 148 -15.95 -7.00 -12.00
CA SER A 148 -16.76 -6.56 -13.12
C SER A 148 -17.83 -7.63 -13.40
N ASN A 149 -19.09 -7.23 -13.46
CA ASN A 149 -20.18 -8.15 -13.83
C ASN A 149 -20.23 -8.44 -15.33
N THR A 150 -19.43 -7.75 -16.14
CA THR A 150 -19.52 -7.78 -17.61
C THR A 150 -18.23 -8.21 -18.29
N ASN A 151 -17.10 -8.15 -17.61
CA ASN A 151 -15.79 -8.48 -18.18
C ASN A 151 -14.88 -9.18 -17.15
N PRO A 152 -14.84 -10.54 -17.17
CA PRO A 152 -13.99 -11.30 -16.25
C PRO A 152 -12.48 -11.06 -16.41
N GLU A 153 -12.02 -10.61 -17.59
CA GLU A 153 -10.59 -10.40 -17.85
C GLU A 153 -10.00 -9.24 -17.02
N ILE A 154 -10.84 -8.30 -16.56
CA ILE A 154 -10.40 -7.19 -15.73
C ILE A 154 -10.53 -7.48 -14.24
N GLU A 155 -11.06 -8.64 -13.87
CA GLU A 155 -11.21 -9.05 -12.49
C GLU A 155 -9.91 -9.60 -11.91
N GLY A 156 -9.78 -9.49 -10.60
CA GLY A 156 -8.71 -10.10 -9.83
C GLY A 156 -8.59 -9.49 -8.44
N GLU A 157 -8.04 -10.25 -7.54
CA GLU A 157 -7.65 -9.81 -6.20
C GLU A 157 -6.17 -10.13 -5.97
N ILE A 158 -5.48 -9.31 -5.17
CA ILE A 158 -4.03 -9.48 -4.96
C ILE A 158 -3.69 -10.86 -4.36
N ARG A 159 -4.57 -11.44 -3.53
CA ARG A 159 -4.41 -12.79 -2.97
C ARG A 159 -4.21 -13.88 -4.02
N GLU A 160 -4.79 -13.72 -5.22
CA GLU A 160 -4.72 -14.70 -6.31
C GLU A 160 -3.34 -14.73 -6.96
N ARG A 161 -2.57 -13.68 -6.79
CA ARG A 161 -1.24 -13.47 -7.39
C ARG A 161 -0.13 -13.34 -6.35
N PHE A 162 -0.48 -13.37 -5.08
CA PHE A 162 0.44 -13.20 -3.97
C PHE A 162 1.29 -14.46 -3.75
N VAL A 163 2.60 -14.28 -3.63
CA VAL A 163 3.58 -15.32 -3.31
C VAL A 163 4.12 -15.14 -1.90
N GLU A 164 4.69 -13.97 -1.63
CA GLU A 164 5.23 -13.61 -0.33
C GLU A 164 5.24 -12.10 -0.11
N ALA A 165 5.32 -11.68 1.14
CA ALA A 165 5.64 -10.30 1.50
C ALA A 165 6.78 -10.27 2.50
N LYS A 166 7.64 -9.25 2.40
CA LYS A 166 8.56 -8.85 3.45
C LYS A 166 7.86 -7.78 4.30
N ALA A 167 7.89 -7.94 5.61
CA ALA A 167 7.27 -6.99 6.54
C ALA A 167 8.14 -6.78 7.77
N VAL A 168 7.87 -5.71 8.51
CA VAL A 168 8.49 -5.43 9.82
C VAL A 168 7.38 -5.46 10.87
N THR A 169 7.54 -6.28 11.89
CA THR A 169 6.60 -6.38 13.01
C THR A 169 6.72 -5.19 13.95
N ARG A 170 5.75 -5.03 14.87
CA ARG A 170 5.81 -3.99 15.90
C ARG A 170 7.05 -4.10 16.81
N SER A 171 7.61 -5.30 16.97
CA SER A 171 8.84 -5.55 17.72
C SER A 171 10.13 -5.24 16.95
N GLY A 172 10.04 -4.81 15.69
CA GLY A 172 11.20 -4.54 14.83
C GLY A 172 11.76 -5.77 14.12
N GLU A 173 11.09 -6.93 14.22
CA GLU A 173 11.52 -8.13 13.51
C GLU A 173 11.17 -8.04 12.03
N ILE A 174 12.13 -8.33 11.15
CA ILE A 174 11.91 -8.45 9.71
C ILE A 174 11.47 -9.88 9.42
N VAL A 175 10.23 -10.02 8.92
CA VAL A 175 9.60 -11.32 8.66
C VAL A 175 9.26 -11.47 7.18
N ARG A 176 9.16 -12.73 6.72
CA ARG A 176 8.53 -13.11 5.46
C ARG A 176 7.20 -13.77 5.75
N LEU A 177 6.18 -13.32 5.06
CA LEU A 177 4.80 -13.78 5.20
C LEU A 177 4.38 -14.46 3.91
N GLY A 178 3.97 -15.72 4.01
CA GLY A 178 3.39 -16.50 2.92
C GLY A 178 1.86 -16.32 2.83
N PRO A 179 1.20 -16.98 1.88
CA PRO A 179 -0.26 -16.92 1.69
C PRO A 179 -1.06 -17.27 2.96
N GLU A 180 -0.60 -18.26 3.71
CA GLU A 180 -1.26 -18.74 4.94
C GLU A 180 -1.20 -17.68 6.06
N ASP A 181 -0.10 -16.90 6.14
CA ASP A 181 0.08 -15.86 7.16
C ASP A 181 -0.82 -14.65 6.91
N MET A 182 -1.15 -14.40 5.64
CA MET A 182 -1.92 -13.22 5.24
C MET A 182 -3.38 -13.28 5.66
N ASN A 183 -3.96 -14.47 5.79
CA ASN A 183 -5.38 -14.66 6.14
C ASN A 183 -6.29 -13.68 5.37
N PHE A 184 -6.15 -13.63 4.05
CA PHE A 184 -6.87 -12.70 3.20
C PHE A 184 -8.38 -12.92 3.26
N VAL A 185 -9.11 -11.83 3.49
CA VAL A 185 -10.56 -11.77 3.43
C VAL A 185 -11.00 -10.70 2.42
N TYR A 186 -12.29 -10.62 2.14
CA TYR A 186 -12.83 -9.56 1.29
C TYR A 186 -12.49 -8.18 1.86
N ARG A 187 -11.68 -7.41 1.12
CA ARG A 187 -11.21 -6.07 1.52
C ARG A 187 -10.50 -6.05 2.87
N GLY A 188 -9.62 -7.02 3.09
CA GLY A 188 -8.78 -7.06 4.27
C GLY A 188 -7.77 -8.20 4.30
N SER A 189 -6.84 -8.12 5.24
CA SER A 189 -5.92 -9.20 5.62
C SER A 189 -5.94 -9.39 7.13
N GLY A 190 -5.63 -10.61 7.60
CA GLY A 190 -5.55 -10.95 9.02
C GLY A 190 -4.22 -10.58 9.68
N VAL A 191 -3.30 -9.98 8.93
CA VAL A 191 -2.01 -9.52 9.48
C VAL A 191 -2.23 -8.37 10.45
N ALA A 192 -1.53 -8.39 11.59
CA ALA A 192 -1.64 -7.36 12.63
C ALA A 192 -1.52 -5.94 12.05
N PRO A 193 -2.35 -4.99 12.48
CA PRO A 193 -2.39 -3.63 11.89
C PRO A 193 -1.07 -2.87 11.97
N ASP A 194 -0.27 -3.15 12.98
CA ASP A 194 1.04 -2.57 13.27
C ASP A 194 2.23 -3.33 12.64
N THR A 195 1.97 -4.39 11.89
CA THR A 195 2.95 -5.02 11.00
C THR A 195 3.01 -4.25 9.69
N ILE A 196 4.18 -3.77 9.31
CA ILE A 196 4.38 -2.84 8.19
C ILE A 196 4.98 -3.58 6.99
N PHE A 197 4.21 -3.74 5.93
CA PHE A 197 4.72 -4.33 4.68
C PHE A 197 5.76 -3.41 4.04
N VAL A 198 6.87 -3.99 3.58
CA VAL A 198 7.96 -3.26 2.90
C VAL A 198 8.16 -3.69 1.45
N GLU A 199 7.75 -4.92 1.09
CA GLU A 199 7.89 -5.49 -0.25
C GLU A 199 6.90 -6.64 -0.44
N ALA A 200 6.51 -6.90 -1.70
CA ALA A 200 5.76 -8.09 -2.10
C ALA A 200 6.37 -8.75 -3.33
N LEU A 201 6.22 -10.07 -3.43
CA LEU A 201 6.43 -10.87 -4.64
C LEU A 201 5.06 -11.33 -5.14
N LEU A 202 4.79 -11.03 -6.42
CA LEU A 202 3.56 -11.40 -7.11
C LEU A 202 3.89 -12.34 -8.26
N GLN A 203 3.01 -13.31 -8.52
CA GLN A 203 3.13 -14.30 -9.58
C GLN A 203 2.03 -14.11 -10.62
N GLY A 204 2.43 -13.82 -11.86
CA GLY A 204 1.55 -13.88 -13.02
C GLY A 204 1.74 -15.14 -13.85
N PHE A 205 1.41 -15.06 -15.11
CA PHE A 205 1.56 -16.12 -16.11
C PHE A 205 1.95 -15.51 -17.47
N PRO A 206 2.52 -16.31 -18.41
CA PRO A 206 2.93 -15.79 -19.71
C PRO A 206 1.71 -15.31 -20.52
N ARG A 207 1.79 -14.10 -21.05
CA ARG A 207 0.80 -13.50 -21.95
C ARG A 207 1.51 -12.50 -22.87
N PRO A 208 1.16 -12.43 -24.18
CA PRO A 208 1.75 -11.44 -25.08
C PRO A 208 1.58 -10.02 -24.55
N PRO A 209 2.64 -9.18 -24.58
CA PRO A 209 2.59 -7.81 -24.05
C PRO A 209 1.42 -6.98 -24.60
N GLU A 210 1.13 -7.10 -25.89
CA GLU A 210 0.03 -6.40 -26.56
C GLU A 210 -1.35 -6.77 -25.99
N GLU A 211 -1.54 -8.04 -25.60
CA GLU A 211 -2.79 -8.48 -24.97
C GLU A 211 -2.92 -7.89 -23.56
N VAL A 212 -1.83 -7.90 -22.78
CA VAL A 212 -1.83 -7.32 -21.42
C VAL A 212 -2.10 -5.82 -21.49
N HIS A 213 -1.49 -5.10 -22.41
CA HIS A 213 -1.77 -3.68 -22.64
C HIS A 213 -3.22 -3.42 -23.05
N ALA A 214 -3.80 -4.26 -23.91
CA ALA A 214 -5.20 -4.16 -24.30
C ALA A 214 -6.15 -4.39 -23.10
N ILE A 215 -5.83 -5.30 -22.20
CA ILE A 215 -6.62 -5.51 -20.96
C ILE A 215 -6.46 -4.32 -20.04
N ASN A 216 -5.25 -3.78 -19.83
CA ASN A 216 -5.02 -2.58 -19.05
C ASN A 216 -5.87 -1.39 -19.56
N ALA A 217 -5.97 -1.22 -20.88
CA ALA A 217 -6.84 -0.19 -21.47
C ALA A 217 -8.32 -0.42 -21.13
N ARG A 218 -8.81 -1.69 -21.21
CA ARG A 218 -10.18 -2.02 -20.80
C ARG A 218 -10.45 -1.79 -19.32
N VAL A 219 -9.46 -2.03 -18.44
CA VAL A 219 -9.54 -1.68 -17.02
C VAL A 219 -9.73 -0.17 -16.84
N GLN A 220 -8.97 0.63 -17.59
CA GLN A 220 -9.08 2.09 -17.55
C GLN A 220 -10.46 2.57 -18.03
N GLU A 221 -10.94 2.07 -19.18
CA GLU A 221 -12.26 2.40 -19.74
C GLU A 221 -13.39 2.01 -18.78
N HIS A 222 -13.31 0.83 -18.16
CA HIS A 222 -14.28 0.41 -17.16
C HIS A 222 -14.34 1.39 -15.99
N ARG A 223 -13.17 1.81 -15.46
CA ARG A 223 -13.14 2.81 -14.39
C ARG A 223 -13.68 4.17 -14.80
N GLU A 224 -13.36 4.63 -16.01
CA GLU A 224 -13.84 5.90 -16.53
C GLU A 224 -15.35 5.93 -16.72
N ARG A 225 -15.95 4.78 -17.05
CA ARG A 225 -17.40 4.63 -17.20
C ARG A 225 -18.11 4.57 -15.85
N ASP A 226 -17.56 3.81 -14.89
CA ASP A 226 -18.26 3.44 -13.67
C ASP A 226 -17.90 4.32 -12.47
N GLN A 227 -16.86 5.15 -12.58
CA GLN A 227 -16.38 6.03 -11.52
C GLN A 227 -16.04 7.43 -12.06
N GLU A 228 -16.32 8.44 -11.25
CA GLU A 228 -15.84 9.80 -11.53
C GLU A 228 -14.35 9.90 -11.22
N ILE A 229 -13.50 9.74 -12.24
CA ILE A 229 -12.03 9.75 -12.06
C ILE A 229 -11.39 11.11 -12.37
N LYS A 230 -12.14 12.07 -12.93
CA LYS A 230 -11.63 13.41 -13.25
C LYS A 230 -11.48 14.30 -12.02
N VAL A 231 -12.17 13.97 -10.95
CA VAL A 231 -12.09 14.62 -9.66
C VAL A 231 -11.61 13.66 -8.58
N ARG A 232 -11.14 14.19 -7.47
CA ARG A 232 -10.66 13.38 -6.35
C ARG A 232 -11.84 12.85 -5.56
N THR A 233 -12.22 11.60 -5.82
CA THR A 233 -13.27 10.89 -5.10
C THR A 233 -12.69 9.72 -4.32
N ALA A 234 -13.43 9.24 -3.33
CA ALA A 234 -13.06 8.04 -2.56
C ALA A 234 -13.37 6.74 -3.32
N GLY A 235 -13.93 6.81 -4.54
CA GLY A 235 -14.45 5.64 -5.24
C GLY A 235 -15.60 5.00 -4.46
N SER A 236 -15.68 3.66 -4.45
CA SER A 236 -16.67 2.93 -3.64
C SER A 236 -16.35 3.08 -2.16
N THR A 237 -17.14 3.87 -1.45
CA THR A 237 -16.94 4.21 -0.03
C THR A 237 -17.32 3.05 0.89
N PHE A 238 -18.33 2.26 0.50
CA PHE A 238 -18.84 1.17 1.31
C PHE A 238 -18.41 -0.19 0.76
N LYS A 239 -18.26 -1.17 1.66
CA LYS A 239 -18.09 -2.57 1.27
C LYS A 239 -19.41 -3.11 0.72
N ASN A 240 -19.34 -3.87 -0.37
CA ASN A 240 -20.52 -4.56 -0.87
C ASN A 240 -20.98 -5.61 0.16
N PRO A 241 -22.26 -5.64 0.54
CA PRO A 241 -22.81 -6.72 1.34
C PRO A 241 -22.90 -8.02 0.52
N PRO A 242 -22.97 -9.20 1.16
CA PRO A 242 -23.10 -10.45 0.45
C PRO A 242 -24.28 -10.45 -0.55
N GLY A 243 -24.02 -10.73 -1.81
CA GLY A 243 -25.02 -10.81 -2.88
C GLY A 243 -25.57 -9.50 -3.42
N HIS A 244 -25.06 -8.35 -2.96
CA HIS A 244 -25.53 -7.01 -3.39
C HIS A 244 -24.35 -6.07 -3.67
N SER A 245 -24.59 -5.00 -4.45
CA SER A 245 -23.72 -3.84 -4.56
C SER A 245 -24.10 -2.78 -3.52
N ALA A 246 -23.10 -2.08 -2.98
CA ALA A 246 -23.33 -0.93 -2.10
C ALA A 246 -23.62 0.34 -2.90
#